data_c6bee61ab4622ec44cef512a8cb69cf6
#
_entry.id   c6bee61ab4622ec44cef512a8cb69cf6
#
_cell.length_a   1.000
_cell.length_b   1.000
_cell.length_c   1.000
_cell.angle_alpha   90.00
_cell.angle_beta   90.00
_cell.angle_gamma   90.00
#
_symmetry.space_group_name_H-M   'P 1'
#
loop_
_entity.id
_entity.type
_entity.pdbx_description
1 polymer ?
#
loop_
_entity_poly.entity_id
_entity_poly.type
_entity_poly.pdbx_seq_one_letter_code
_entity_poly.pdbx_strand_id
1 'polypeptide(L)'
;MNDKDFLKLPFTNTVNIKSQYNGAEYSLFIRVPDDYAGDAKTYPILVVLDPNFLFSSLYGINSVAQNYIICGIGHEGVDFCSLSQKERSDISEIVRSRDFLPFGLDPNIFIEGAPKDLVNRILQCTGKANDFMLLIKNQIIPFLENNFRTSNEHTILGHSFGGVFVCFALLKYPEIFSNYIAISPILDPRYYAQKEMFGDKYTFSEGSKSKVYIAIGSLEDDDRTTNYLQKLEKECRKITDHKQMIGKFELVQGEDHVSVALSGMLRGFRFINNVLKGGL
;
A
#
# COMPACT_ATOMS: atom_id res chain seq x y z
N MET A 1 -1.06 20.54 -26.70
CA MET A 1 -0.07 20.69 -25.65
C MET A 1 1.08 19.76 -25.98
N ASN A 2 2.29 20.28 -26.09
CA ASN A 2 3.46 19.41 -26.31
C ASN A 2 3.83 18.73 -24.96
N ASP A 3 4.29 17.48 -24.98
CA ASP A 3 4.75 16.71 -23.78
C ASP A 3 5.81 17.46 -22.93
N LYS A 4 6.30 18.59 -23.41
CA LYS A 4 7.31 19.42 -22.72
C LYS A 4 6.73 20.37 -21.66
N ASP A 5 5.41 20.50 -21.58
CA ASP A 5 4.74 21.50 -20.72
C ASP A 5 4.23 20.93 -19.39
N PHE A 6 4.46 19.64 -19.11
CA PHE A 6 4.10 19.04 -17.83
C PHE A 6 5.15 19.32 -16.75
N LEU A 7 4.68 19.64 -15.55
CA LEU A 7 5.55 19.82 -14.38
C LEU A 7 6.26 18.49 -14.07
N LYS A 8 7.59 18.50 -14.13
CA LYS A 8 8.40 17.36 -13.71
C LYS A 8 8.75 17.53 -12.23
N LEU A 9 8.47 16.50 -11.44
CA LEU A 9 8.93 16.47 -10.05
C LEU A 9 10.45 16.25 -10.05
N PRO A 10 11.24 17.15 -9.41
CA PRO A 10 12.69 16.98 -9.30
C PRO A 10 13.08 15.65 -8.64
N PHE A 11 14.28 15.15 -8.93
CA PHE A 11 14.83 13.91 -8.34
C PHE A 11 13.96 12.66 -8.57
N THR A 12 13.04 12.70 -9.54
CA THR A 12 12.12 11.61 -9.86
C THR A 12 12.39 11.06 -11.26
N ASN A 13 12.37 9.73 -11.36
CA ASN A 13 12.47 9.01 -12.62
C ASN A 13 11.37 7.95 -12.72
N THR A 14 11.04 7.53 -13.93
CA THR A 14 10.08 6.45 -14.20
C THR A 14 10.77 5.31 -14.93
N VAL A 15 10.56 4.09 -14.47
CA VAL A 15 11.09 2.86 -15.08
C VAL A 15 9.94 1.87 -15.24
N ASN A 16 9.86 1.24 -16.42
CA ASN A 16 8.83 0.24 -16.66
C ASN A 16 9.39 -1.18 -16.44
N ILE A 17 8.58 -2.01 -15.81
CA ILE A 17 8.92 -3.40 -15.52
C ILE A 17 7.76 -4.33 -15.88
N LYS A 18 8.08 -5.46 -16.52
CA LYS A 18 7.10 -6.52 -16.78
C LYS A 18 7.22 -7.62 -15.75
N SER A 19 6.10 -7.93 -15.11
CA SER A 19 6.04 -9.01 -14.12
C SER A 19 6.19 -10.38 -14.78
N GLN A 20 7.09 -11.20 -14.25
CA GLN A 20 7.24 -12.61 -14.63
C GLN A 20 6.13 -13.50 -14.04
N TYR A 21 5.36 -12.99 -13.07
CA TYR A 21 4.38 -13.77 -12.30
C TYR A 21 2.95 -13.66 -12.84
N ASN A 22 2.57 -12.47 -13.33
CA ASN A 22 1.23 -12.24 -13.87
C ASN A 22 1.23 -11.65 -15.28
N GLY A 23 2.43 -11.39 -15.86
CA GLY A 23 2.61 -10.83 -17.20
C GLY A 23 2.22 -9.37 -17.37
N ALA A 24 1.71 -8.72 -16.30
CA ALA A 24 1.32 -7.30 -16.34
C ALA A 24 2.54 -6.38 -16.36
N GLU A 25 2.36 -5.19 -16.89
CA GLU A 25 3.37 -4.14 -16.95
C GLU A 25 3.09 -3.09 -15.86
N TYR A 26 4.16 -2.60 -15.24
CA TYR A 26 4.11 -1.66 -14.13
C TYR A 26 5.09 -0.51 -14.38
N SER A 27 4.68 0.70 -13.98
CA SER A 27 5.55 1.88 -13.96
C SER A 27 6.04 2.13 -12.53
N LEU A 28 7.34 2.11 -12.35
CA LEU A 28 7.98 2.45 -11.10
C LEU A 28 8.30 3.94 -11.08
N PHE A 29 7.66 4.68 -10.18
CA PHE A 29 7.94 6.10 -9.93
C PHE A 29 9.00 6.17 -8.83
N ILE A 30 10.24 6.48 -9.19
CA ILE A 30 11.37 6.42 -8.27
C ILE A 30 11.83 7.83 -7.95
N ARG A 31 11.87 8.19 -6.66
CA ARG A 31 12.44 9.41 -6.15
C ARG A 31 13.61 9.10 -5.23
N VAL A 32 14.74 9.78 -5.46
CA VAL A 32 15.89 9.76 -4.54
C VAL A 32 15.92 11.03 -3.68
N PRO A 33 16.56 11.01 -2.50
CA PRO A 33 16.79 12.22 -1.68
C PRO A 33 17.52 13.32 -2.45
N ASP A 34 17.27 14.58 -2.10
CA ASP A 34 17.84 15.73 -2.81
C ASP A 34 19.38 15.73 -2.79
N ASP A 35 19.97 15.32 -1.68
CA ASP A 35 21.43 15.24 -1.50
C ASP A 35 22.05 13.93 -1.98
N TYR A 36 21.24 13.05 -2.60
CA TYR A 36 21.65 11.70 -2.99
C TYR A 36 22.93 11.68 -3.85
N ALA A 37 23.10 12.62 -4.79
CA ALA A 37 24.28 12.68 -5.65
C ALA A 37 25.52 13.17 -4.92
N GLY A 38 25.37 13.94 -3.84
CA GLY A 38 26.44 14.59 -3.10
C GLY A 38 26.96 13.83 -1.88
N ASP A 39 26.30 12.73 -1.49
CA ASP A 39 26.71 11.94 -0.33
C ASP A 39 27.01 10.47 -0.67
N ALA A 40 27.54 9.72 0.30
CA ALA A 40 27.84 8.29 0.18
C ALA A 40 26.91 7.43 1.06
N LYS A 41 25.82 7.99 1.58
CA LYS A 41 24.89 7.29 2.47
C LYS A 41 24.08 6.25 1.72
N THR A 42 23.64 5.23 2.46
CA THR A 42 22.61 4.30 2.03
C THR A 42 21.26 4.72 2.60
N TYR A 43 20.20 4.44 1.87
CA TYR A 43 18.85 4.86 2.21
C TYR A 43 17.88 3.67 2.22
N PRO A 44 16.94 3.60 3.19
CA PRO A 44 15.89 2.60 3.15
C PRO A 44 14.97 2.82 1.95
N ILE A 45 14.41 1.74 1.42
CA ILE A 45 13.39 1.78 0.36
C ILE A 45 12.03 1.99 1.02
N LEU A 46 11.24 2.92 0.44
CA LEU A 46 9.82 3.07 0.71
C LEU A 46 9.01 2.63 -0.52
N VAL A 47 8.39 1.47 -0.44
CA VAL A 47 7.43 1.01 -1.45
C VAL A 47 6.07 1.65 -1.19
N VAL A 48 5.53 2.33 -2.19
CA VAL A 48 4.24 3.03 -2.12
C VAL A 48 3.27 2.40 -3.11
N LEU A 49 2.16 1.90 -2.60
CA LEU A 49 1.04 1.42 -3.41
C LEU A 49 0.15 2.61 -3.80
N ASP A 50 -0.56 2.49 -4.93
CA ASP A 50 -1.39 3.57 -5.48
C ASP A 50 -0.64 4.92 -5.64
N PRO A 51 0.50 4.95 -6.35
CA PRO A 51 1.34 6.15 -6.44
C PRO A 51 0.62 7.33 -7.09
N ASN A 52 -0.34 7.10 -7.96
CA ASN A 52 -1.14 8.16 -8.59
C ASN A 52 -1.92 8.99 -7.55
N PHE A 53 -2.19 8.42 -6.39
CA PHE A 53 -2.87 9.08 -5.27
C PHE A 53 -1.90 9.56 -4.17
N LEU A 54 -0.90 8.77 -3.83
CA LEU A 54 -0.05 9.01 -2.65
C LEU A 54 1.32 9.62 -2.97
N PHE A 55 1.89 9.37 -4.15
CA PHE A 55 3.29 9.71 -4.45
C PHE A 55 3.56 11.21 -4.42
N SER A 56 2.69 12.03 -5.01
CA SER A 56 2.84 13.49 -5.02
C SER A 56 2.74 14.09 -3.60
N SER A 57 1.93 13.51 -2.74
CA SER A 57 1.81 13.92 -1.33
C SER A 57 3.07 13.62 -0.54
N LEU A 58 3.70 12.47 -0.77
CA LEU A 58 4.98 12.10 -0.16
C LEU A 58 6.12 13.02 -0.58
N TYR A 59 6.09 13.48 -1.82
CA TYR A 59 7.08 14.43 -2.32
C TYR A 59 7.15 15.70 -1.47
N GLY A 60 6.01 16.22 -1.02
CA GLY A 60 5.93 17.41 -0.16
C GLY A 60 6.32 17.19 1.32
N ILE A 61 6.49 15.93 1.75
CA ILE A 61 6.87 15.61 3.13
C ILE A 61 8.37 15.48 3.23
N ASN A 62 9.06 16.59 3.52
CA ASN A 62 10.52 16.66 3.54
C ASN A 62 11.18 15.58 4.43
N SER A 63 10.61 15.29 5.61
CA SER A 63 11.15 14.27 6.52
C SER A 63 11.08 12.83 5.96
N VAL A 64 10.21 12.58 5.00
CA VAL A 64 10.13 11.30 4.27
C VAL A 64 11.00 11.37 3.03
N ALA A 65 10.83 12.40 2.22
CA ALA A 65 11.50 12.58 0.95
C ALA A 65 13.04 12.60 1.06
N GLN A 66 13.58 13.07 2.19
CA GLN A 66 15.04 13.13 2.44
C GLN A 66 15.62 11.86 3.07
N ASN A 67 14.79 10.94 3.54
CA ASN A 67 15.27 9.77 4.28
C ASN A 67 15.01 8.43 3.58
N TYR A 68 14.35 8.44 2.41
CA TYR A 68 13.99 7.24 1.69
C TYR A 68 14.26 7.36 0.19
N ILE A 69 14.65 6.24 -0.42
CA ILE A 69 14.42 6.03 -1.84
C ILE A 69 12.96 5.60 -1.98
N ILE A 70 12.13 6.46 -2.55
CA ILE A 70 10.69 6.20 -2.68
C ILE A 70 10.43 5.51 -4.01
N CYS A 71 9.78 4.36 -4.00
CA CYS A 71 9.34 3.63 -5.19
C CYS A 71 7.83 3.45 -5.16
N GLY A 72 7.13 4.26 -5.95
CA GLY A 72 5.70 4.07 -6.22
C GLY A 72 5.49 3.04 -7.32
N ILE A 73 4.63 2.04 -7.09
CA ILE A 73 4.34 1.00 -8.07
C ILE A 73 2.99 1.28 -8.72
N GLY A 74 3.02 1.87 -9.91
CA GLY A 74 1.85 2.14 -10.74
C GLY A 74 1.65 1.07 -11.80
N HIS A 75 0.49 1.10 -12.47
CA HIS A 75 0.17 0.19 -13.56
C HIS A 75 0.49 0.87 -14.90
N GLU A 76 1.22 0.19 -15.77
CA GLU A 76 1.53 0.65 -17.11
C GLU A 76 0.48 0.21 -18.14
N GLY A 77 0.57 0.80 -19.33
CA GLY A 77 -0.30 0.47 -20.45
C GLY A 77 -1.64 1.18 -20.45
N VAL A 78 -1.87 2.04 -19.46
CA VAL A 78 -3.04 2.91 -19.41
C VAL A 78 -2.58 4.35 -19.61
N ASP A 79 -2.83 4.90 -20.81
CA ASP A 79 -2.72 6.34 -21.00
C ASP A 79 -3.86 7.04 -20.24
N PHE A 80 -3.62 7.26 -18.94
CA PHE A 80 -4.59 7.93 -18.08
C PHE A 80 -5.00 9.30 -18.60
N CYS A 81 -4.20 9.95 -19.45
CA CYS A 81 -4.51 11.25 -20.01
C CYS A 81 -5.58 11.16 -21.11
N SER A 82 -5.65 10.05 -21.85
CA SER A 82 -6.63 9.83 -22.91
C SER A 82 -7.98 9.29 -22.41
N LEU A 83 -8.04 8.79 -21.17
CA LEU A 83 -9.23 8.17 -20.60
C LEU A 83 -10.12 9.17 -19.88
N SER A 84 -11.44 8.94 -19.92
CA SER A 84 -12.40 9.63 -19.06
C SER A 84 -12.15 9.29 -17.59
N GLN A 85 -12.65 10.11 -16.67
CA GLN A 85 -12.55 9.86 -15.23
C GLN A 85 -13.15 8.50 -14.85
N LYS A 86 -14.27 8.12 -15.47
CA LYS A 86 -14.93 6.83 -15.21
C LYS A 86 -14.05 5.66 -15.64
N GLU A 87 -13.50 5.70 -16.86
CA GLU A 87 -12.61 4.64 -17.35
C GLU A 87 -11.38 4.47 -16.47
N ARG A 88 -10.77 5.58 -16.02
CA ARG A 88 -9.65 5.53 -15.06
C ARG A 88 -10.05 4.85 -13.75
N SER A 89 -11.23 5.18 -13.22
CA SER A 89 -11.75 4.57 -12.00
C SER A 89 -11.97 3.07 -12.19
N ASP A 90 -12.66 2.67 -13.25
CA ASP A 90 -12.99 1.26 -13.54
C ASP A 90 -11.71 0.42 -13.69
N ILE A 91 -10.71 0.92 -14.42
CA ILE A 91 -9.43 0.23 -14.59
C ILE A 91 -8.68 0.14 -13.26
N SER A 92 -8.64 1.23 -12.49
CA SER A 92 -8.01 1.25 -11.18
C SER A 92 -8.61 0.19 -10.25
N GLU A 93 -9.93 0.08 -10.20
CA GLU A 93 -10.59 -0.93 -9.37
C GLU A 93 -10.24 -2.37 -9.80
N ILE A 94 -10.19 -2.64 -11.12
CA ILE A 94 -9.83 -3.96 -11.65
C ILE A 94 -8.39 -4.33 -11.25
N VAL A 95 -7.42 -3.45 -11.54
CA VAL A 95 -6.00 -3.75 -11.29
C VAL A 95 -5.67 -3.83 -9.80
N ARG A 96 -6.28 -2.96 -8.98
CA ARG A 96 -6.12 -2.97 -7.53
C ARG A 96 -6.73 -4.23 -6.91
N SER A 97 -7.91 -4.64 -7.36
CA SER A 97 -8.54 -5.89 -6.91
C SER A 97 -7.70 -7.12 -7.27
N ARG A 98 -7.06 -7.12 -8.44
CA ARG A 98 -6.14 -8.18 -8.84
C ARG A 98 -4.91 -8.23 -7.94
N ASP A 99 -4.22 -7.10 -7.79
CA ASP A 99 -2.86 -7.06 -7.24
C ASP A 99 -2.82 -6.89 -5.72
N PHE A 100 -3.84 -6.29 -5.11
CA PHE A 100 -3.81 -5.98 -3.67
C PHE A 100 -4.63 -6.93 -2.82
N LEU A 101 -5.56 -7.68 -3.41
CA LEU A 101 -6.39 -8.58 -2.64
C LEU A 101 -5.84 -10.01 -2.65
N PRO A 102 -5.62 -10.60 -1.47
CA PRO A 102 -5.17 -11.99 -1.35
C PRO A 102 -6.31 -13.01 -1.57
N PHE A 103 -7.56 -12.54 -1.58
CA PHE A 103 -8.76 -13.37 -1.72
C PHE A 103 -9.72 -12.76 -2.74
N GLY A 104 -10.60 -13.60 -3.27
CA GLY A 104 -11.72 -13.15 -4.09
C GLY A 104 -12.71 -12.29 -3.28
N LEU A 105 -13.31 -11.30 -3.92
CA LEU A 105 -14.40 -10.52 -3.33
C LEU A 105 -15.69 -11.33 -3.28
N ASP A 106 -16.53 -11.09 -2.27
CA ASP A 106 -17.88 -11.66 -2.21
C ASP A 106 -18.78 -10.93 -3.22
N PRO A 107 -19.33 -11.62 -4.23
CA PRO A 107 -20.15 -10.99 -5.25
C PRO A 107 -21.43 -10.36 -4.70
N ASN A 108 -21.95 -10.84 -3.56
CA ASN A 108 -23.20 -10.34 -2.99
C ASN A 108 -23.04 -8.96 -2.32
N ILE A 109 -21.83 -8.57 -1.91
CA ILE A 109 -21.57 -7.29 -1.23
C ILE A 109 -21.12 -6.23 -2.22
N PHE A 110 -20.36 -6.62 -3.24
CA PHE A 110 -19.74 -5.66 -4.18
C PHE A 110 -20.70 -5.17 -5.28
N ILE A 111 -21.88 -5.75 -5.41
CA ILE A 111 -22.77 -5.56 -6.57
C ILE A 111 -23.71 -4.35 -6.43
N GLU A 112 -23.96 -3.86 -5.23
CA GLU A 112 -24.97 -2.81 -5.04
C GLU A 112 -24.50 -1.47 -5.62
N GLY A 113 -25.07 -1.10 -6.78
CA GLY A 113 -24.82 0.16 -7.49
C GLY A 113 -23.69 0.14 -8.53
N ALA A 114 -22.87 -0.91 -8.61
CA ALA A 114 -21.80 -0.99 -9.62
C ALA A 114 -22.31 -1.60 -10.95
N PRO A 115 -21.78 -1.16 -12.11
CA PRO A 115 -22.10 -1.80 -13.40
C PRO A 115 -21.75 -3.28 -13.39
N LYS A 116 -22.68 -4.14 -13.82
CA LYS A 116 -22.49 -5.61 -13.80
C LYS A 116 -21.23 -6.07 -14.55
N ASP A 117 -20.89 -5.40 -15.65
CA ASP A 117 -19.71 -5.73 -16.44
C ASP A 117 -18.42 -5.46 -15.65
N LEU A 118 -18.34 -4.32 -14.96
CA LEU A 118 -17.20 -3.99 -14.09
C LEU A 118 -17.05 -5.03 -12.97
N VAL A 119 -18.16 -5.38 -12.30
CA VAL A 119 -18.18 -6.41 -11.26
C VAL A 119 -17.66 -7.75 -11.77
N ASN A 120 -18.14 -8.19 -12.93
CA ASN A 120 -17.69 -9.46 -13.53
C ASN A 120 -16.19 -9.45 -13.83
N ARG A 121 -15.67 -8.35 -14.36
CA ARG A 121 -14.22 -8.18 -14.64
C ARG A 121 -13.39 -8.24 -13.36
N ILE A 122 -13.83 -7.56 -12.31
CA ILE A 122 -13.18 -7.58 -10.99
C ILE A 122 -13.16 -9.01 -10.43
N LEU A 123 -14.31 -9.69 -10.41
CA LEU A 123 -14.42 -11.05 -9.86
C LEU A 123 -13.56 -12.09 -10.61
N GLN A 124 -13.32 -11.88 -11.90
CA GLN A 124 -12.46 -12.76 -12.71
C GLN A 124 -10.97 -12.57 -12.43
N CYS A 125 -10.53 -11.41 -11.98
CA CYS A 125 -9.12 -11.11 -11.80
C CYS A 125 -8.66 -11.02 -10.34
N THR A 126 -9.55 -10.80 -9.38
CA THR A 126 -9.24 -10.60 -7.95
C THR A 126 -8.48 -11.78 -7.31
N GLY A 127 -7.77 -11.51 -6.20
CA GLY A 127 -7.15 -12.55 -5.38
C GLY A 127 -5.74 -12.96 -5.81
N LYS A 128 -5.01 -12.12 -6.55
CA LYS A 128 -3.65 -12.43 -7.02
C LYS A 128 -2.55 -11.63 -6.31
N ALA A 129 -2.80 -11.20 -5.07
CA ALA A 129 -1.80 -10.46 -4.28
C ALA A 129 -0.47 -11.21 -4.13
N ASN A 130 -0.49 -12.54 -4.15
CA ASN A 130 0.73 -13.33 -4.09
C ASN A 130 1.65 -13.10 -5.30
N ASP A 131 1.11 -13.04 -6.51
CA ASP A 131 1.89 -12.79 -7.74
C ASP A 131 2.50 -11.39 -7.71
N PHE A 132 1.74 -10.40 -7.21
CA PHE A 132 2.24 -9.04 -7.04
C PHE A 132 3.31 -8.95 -5.95
N MET A 133 3.17 -9.69 -4.85
CA MET A 133 4.21 -9.76 -3.82
C MET A 133 5.50 -10.40 -4.34
N LEU A 134 5.40 -11.45 -5.15
CA LEU A 134 6.56 -12.08 -5.80
C LEU A 134 7.26 -11.14 -6.80
N LEU A 135 6.51 -10.31 -7.51
CA LEU A 135 7.08 -9.23 -8.33
C LEU A 135 7.88 -8.25 -7.45
N ILE A 136 7.31 -7.78 -6.34
CA ILE A 136 8.01 -6.86 -5.42
C ILE A 136 9.28 -7.51 -4.87
N LYS A 137 9.17 -8.72 -4.34
CA LYS A 137 10.26 -9.46 -3.69
C LYS A 137 11.41 -9.79 -4.65
N ASN A 138 11.09 -10.30 -5.84
CA ASN A 138 12.09 -10.93 -6.70
C ASN A 138 12.50 -10.08 -7.91
N GLN A 139 11.78 -8.99 -8.21
CA GLN A 139 12.12 -8.12 -9.34
C GLN A 139 12.31 -6.66 -8.89
N ILE A 140 11.37 -6.05 -8.14
CA ILE A 140 11.42 -4.62 -7.84
C ILE A 140 12.48 -4.31 -6.77
N ILE A 141 12.47 -4.98 -5.63
CA ILE A 141 13.47 -4.75 -4.57
C ILE A 141 14.88 -5.03 -5.09
N PRO A 142 15.18 -6.17 -5.73
CA PRO A 142 16.50 -6.41 -6.31
C PRO A 142 16.90 -5.38 -7.38
N PHE A 143 15.95 -4.90 -8.19
CA PHE A 143 16.24 -3.81 -9.14
C PHE A 143 16.67 -2.54 -8.41
N LEU A 144 15.99 -2.16 -7.34
CA LEU A 144 16.34 -0.95 -6.57
C LEU A 144 17.69 -1.12 -5.86
N GLU A 145 17.95 -2.27 -5.27
CA GLU A 145 19.22 -2.57 -4.58
C GLU A 145 20.42 -2.58 -5.54
N ASN A 146 20.24 -3.05 -6.77
CA ASN A 146 21.30 -3.06 -7.77
C ASN A 146 21.58 -1.70 -8.42
N ASN A 147 20.62 -0.78 -8.40
CA ASN A 147 20.74 0.51 -9.09
C ASN A 147 20.89 1.72 -8.15
N PHE A 148 20.61 1.54 -6.86
CA PHE A 148 20.65 2.62 -5.88
C PHE A 148 21.40 2.20 -4.60
N ARG A 149 21.90 3.18 -3.85
CA ARG A 149 22.52 2.96 -2.54
C ARG A 149 21.44 2.72 -1.49
N THR A 150 21.01 1.49 -1.36
CA THR A 150 19.96 1.09 -0.41
C THR A 150 20.53 0.56 0.90
N SER A 151 19.77 0.70 1.98
CA SER A 151 19.98 -0.03 3.24
C SER A 151 19.04 -1.23 3.29
N ASN A 152 19.24 -2.13 4.27
CA ASN A 152 18.41 -3.33 4.41
C ASN A 152 17.05 -3.07 5.10
N GLU A 153 16.73 -1.81 5.43
CA GLU A 153 15.46 -1.45 6.06
C GLU A 153 14.47 -0.99 4.98
N HIS A 154 13.44 -1.78 4.74
CA HIS A 154 12.41 -1.45 3.78
C HIS A 154 11.09 -1.15 4.47
N THR A 155 10.35 -0.21 3.92
CA THR A 155 9.01 0.18 4.39
C THR A 155 8.01 -0.01 3.26
N ILE A 156 6.81 -0.49 3.60
CA ILE A 156 5.68 -0.53 2.65
C ILE A 156 4.52 0.29 3.18
N LEU A 157 3.90 1.06 2.27
CA LEU A 157 2.76 1.94 2.54
C LEU A 157 1.62 1.65 1.56
N GLY A 158 0.41 1.49 2.08
CA GLY A 158 -0.80 1.34 1.26
C GLY A 158 -2.06 1.83 1.96
N HIS A 159 -3.04 2.22 1.17
CA HIS A 159 -4.34 2.70 1.61
C HIS A 159 -5.47 1.82 1.04
N SER A 160 -6.54 1.59 1.79
CA SER A 160 -7.72 0.84 1.36
C SER A 160 -7.34 -0.61 0.95
N PHE A 161 -7.57 -1.05 -0.28
CA PHE A 161 -7.06 -2.33 -0.80
C PHE A 161 -5.53 -2.43 -0.72
N GLY A 162 -4.82 -1.31 -0.95
CA GLY A 162 -3.37 -1.25 -0.69
C GLY A 162 -3.02 -1.50 0.77
N GLY A 163 -3.84 -1.03 1.72
CA GLY A 163 -3.72 -1.35 3.15
C GLY A 163 -3.93 -2.83 3.44
N VAL A 164 -4.88 -3.48 2.76
CA VAL A 164 -5.07 -4.95 2.84
C VAL A 164 -3.82 -5.68 2.37
N PHE A 165 -3.24 -5.24 1.25
CA PHE A 165 -2.00 -5.82 0.74
C PHE A 165 -0.83 -5.64 1.73
N VAL A 166 -0.71 -4.49 2.39
CA VAL A 166 0.30 -4.27 3.45
C VAL A 166 0.15 -5.28 4.58
N CYS A 167 -1.08 -5.52 5.05
CA CYS A 167 -1.37 -6.54 6.05
C CYS A 167 -1.05 -7.96 5.55
N PHE A 168 -1.40 -8.27 4.30
CA PHE A 168 -1.04 -9.54 3.66
C PHE A 168 0.48 -9.73 3.58
N ALA A 169 1.23 -8.70 3.16
CA ALA A 169 2.69 -8.75 3.07
C ALA A 169 3.32 -9.02 4.45
N LEU A 170 2.83 -8.35 5.50
CA LEU A 170 3.28 -8.58 6.87
C LEU A 170 3.08 -10.03 7.32
N LEU A 171 1.92 -10.60 7.03
CA LEU A 171 1.53 -11.91 7.56
C LEU A 171 2.12 -13.07 6.76
N LYS A 172 2.35 -12.87 5.47
CA LYS A 172 2.81 -13.94 4.56
C LYS A 172 4.29 -13.86 4.23
N TYR A 173 4.86 -12.65 4.27
CA TYR A 173 6.24 -12.36 3.86
C TYR A 173 6.92 -11.40 4.84
N PRO A 174 6.93 -11.69 6.16
CA PRO A 174 7.42 -10.78 7.20
C PRO A 174 8.90 -10.43 7.10
N GLU A 175 9.66 -11.20 6.30
CA GLU A 175 11.09 -11.01 6.10
C GLU A 175 11.43 -9.91 5.08
N ILE A 176 10.43 -9.41 4.31
CA ILE A 176 10.69 -8.49 3.19
C ILE A 176 10.75 -7.03 3.66
N PHE A 177 9.91 -6.66 4.60
CA PHE A 177 9.83 -5.30 5.11
C PHE A 177 10.07 -5.25 6.62
N SER A 178 10.73 -4.19 7.08
CA SER A 178 10.91 -3.92 8.50
C SER A 178 9.76 -3.07 9.06
N ASN A 179 9.12 -2.27 8.19
CA ASN A 179 8.10 -1.32 8.59
C ASN A 179 6.87 -1.41 7.66
N TYR A 180 5.68 -1.37 8.25
CA TYR A 180 4.40 -1.52 7.59
C TYR A 180 3.46 -0.37 7.98
N ILE A 181 2.94 0.37 6.99
CA ILE A 181 1.97 1.44 7.18
C ILE A 181 0.72 1.09 6.38
N ALA A 182 -0.32 0.62 7.04
CA ALA A 182 -1.61 0.29 6.45
C ALA A 182 -2.64 1.34 6.86
N ILE A 183 -3.19 2.06 5.89
CA ILE A 183 -4.20 3.08 6.12
C ILE A 183 -5.54 2.55 5.63
N SER A 184 -6.56 2.59 6.49
CA SER A 184 -7.92 2.11 6.22
C SER A 184 -7.98 0.77 5.49
N PRO A 185 -7.24 -0.26 5.96
CA PRO A 185 -7.31 -1.57 5.33
C PRO A 185 -8.72 -2.15 5.49
N ILE A 186 -9.35 -2.55 4.41
CA ILE A 186 -10.68 -3.16 4.44
C ILE A 186 -10.53 -4.61 4.94
N LEU A 187 -10.40 -4.79 6.25
CA LEU A 187 -10.19 -6.10 6.88
C LEU A 187 -11.50 -6.78 7.33
N ASP A 188 -12.65 -6.29 6.90
CA ASP A 188 -13.94 -6.93 7.22
C ASP A 188 -14.13 -8.19 6.38
N PRO A 189 -14.21 -9.38 7.01
CA PRO A 189 -14.33 -10.65 6.29
C PRO A 189 -15.56 -10.76 5.38
N ARG A 190 -16.58 -9.91 5.60
CA ARG A 190 -17.80 -9.91 4.79
C ARG A 190 -17.58 -9.49 3.35
N TYR A 191 -16.55 -8.67 3.09
CA TYR A 191 -16.21 -8.22 1.73
C TYR A 191 -15.56 -9.30 0.88
N TYR A 192 -15.19 -10.44 1.46
CA TYR A 192 -14.40 -11.47 0.80
C TYR A 192 -15.12 -12.81 0.73
N ALA A 193 -14.89 -13.54 -0.33
CA ALA A 193 -15.42 -14.89 -0.51
C ALA A 193 -14.89 -15.86 0.57
N GLN A 194 -13.69 -15.60 1.09
CA GLN A 194 -13.08 -16.36 2.18
C GLN A 194 -13.22 -15.57 3.50
N LYS A 195 -14.04 -16.08 4.41
CA LYS A 195 -14.40 -15.41 5.66
C LYS A 195 -13.30 -15.40 6.72
N GLU A 196 -12.29 -16.24 6.59
CA GLU A 196 -11.08 -16.23 7.43
C GLU A 196 -9.94 -15.58 6.65
N MET A 197 -9.82 -14.25 6.76
CA MET A 197 -8.84 -13.50 5.96
C MET A 197 -7.40 -13.93 6.23
N PHE A 198 -7.07 -14.24 7.46
CA PHE A 198 -5.68 -14.51 7.84
C PHE A 198 -5.55 -15.73 8.78
N GLY A 199 -6.65 -16.49 8.99
CA GLY A 199 -6.70 -17.63 9.92
C GLY A 199 -6.51 -17.24 11.40
N ASP A 200 -6.80 -18.17 12.31
CA ASP A 200 -6.61 -17.93 13.76
C ASP A 200 -5.14 -17.97 14.21
N LYS A 201 -4.22 -18.30 13.31
CA LYS A 201 -2.80 -18.44 13.61
C LYS A 201 -1.96 -17.51 12.75
N TYR A 202 -1.77 -16.29 13.24
CA TYR A 202 -0.68 -15.44 12.77
C TYR A 202 0.64 -16.05 13.25
N THR A 203 1.37 -16.72 12.36
CA THR A 203 2.71 -17.21 12.64
C THR A 203 3.72 -16.18 12.16
N PHE A 204 4.16 -15.33 13.05
CA PHE A 204 5.29 -14.45 12.79
C PHE A 204 6.59 -15.22 13.10
N SER A 205 7.62 -15.05 12.28
CA SER A 205 8.92 -15.64 12.55
C SER A 205 9.48 -15.11 13.87
N GLU A 206 9.98 -16.03 14.72
CA GLU A 206 10.62 -15.64 15.98
C GLU A 206 11.79 -14.71 15.71
N GLY A 207 11.80 -13.55 16.38
CA GLY A 207 12.92 -12.60 16.35
C GLY A 207 12.74 -11.38 15.45
N SER A 208 11.74 -11.32 14.54
CA SER A 208 11.48 -10.10 13.77
C SER A 208 10.60 -9.14 14.58
N LYS A 209 11.13 -7.98 14.95
CA LYS A 209 10.36 -6.88 15.54
C LYS A 209 9.93 -5.91 14.46
N SER A 210 9.05 -6.36 13.58
CA SER A 210 8.48 -5.47 12.57
C SER A 210 7.67 -4.36 13.22
N LYS A 211 7.79 -3.14 12.69
CA LYS A 211 7.00 -1.99 13.13
C LYS A 211 5.75 -1.88 12.26
N VAL A 212 4.61 -1.84 12.91
CA VAL A 212 3.31 -1.86 12.23
C VAL A 212 2.45 -0.71 12.70
N TYR A 213 2.08 0.15 11.78
CA TYR A 213 1.11 1.21 12.02
C TYR A 213 -0.14 0.98 11.19
N ILE A 214 -1.29 0.92 11.85
CA ILE A 214 -2.59 0.83 11.19
C ILE A 214 -3.46 1.99 11.66
N ALA A 215 -4.04 2.73 10.74
CA ALA A 215 -4.99 3.80 11.03
C ALA A 215 -6.28 3.63 10.24
N ILE A 216 -7.40 4.01 10.86
CA ILE A 216 -8.70 4.15 10.20
C ILE A 216 -9.31 5.51 10.57
N GLY A 217 -10.17 6.07 9.72
CA GLY A 217 -10.89 7.30 10.01
C GLY A 217 -12.09 7.05 10.91
N SER A 218 -12.39 7.97 11.84
CA SER A 218 -13.54 7.83 12.75
C SER A 218 -14.88 8.04 12.05
N LEU A 219 -14.89 8.60 10.84
CA LEU A 219 -16.09 8.81 10.02
C LEU A 219 -16.27 7.74 8.95
N GLU A 220 -15.46 6.68 8.97
CA GLU A 220 -15.58 5.53 8.07
C GLU A 220 -16.72 4.61 8.51
N ASP A 221 -17.94 5.14 8.56
CA ASP A 221 -19.09 4.29 8.81
C ASP A 221 -19.65 3.76 7.49
N ASP A 222 -20.07 2.52 7.49
CA ASP A 222 -20.73 1.88 6.35
C ASP A 222 -22.18 1.58 6.75
N ASP A 223 -23.11 2.39 6.27
CA ASP A 223 -24.55 2.25 6.53
C ASP A 223 -25.09 0.85 6.17
N ARG A 224 -24.40 0.12 5.30
CA ARG A 224 -24.73 -1.26 4.92
C ARG A 224 -24.42 -2.28 6.02
N THR A 225 -23.68 -1.88 7.07
CA THR A 225 -23.21 -2.85 8.06
C THR A 225 -23.20 -2.29 9.47
N THR A 226 -24.02 -2.86 10.34
CA THR A 226 -24.04 -2.51 11.77
C THR A 226 -22.68 -2.75 12.42
N ASN A 227 -22.16 -1.74 13.12
CA ASN A 227 -20.91 -1.78 13.85
C ASN A 227 -19.67 -2.01 12.97
N TYR A 228 -19.65 -1.44 11.75
CA TYR A 228 -18.53 -1.58 10.82
C TYR A 228 -17.19 -1.17 11.45
N LEU A 229 -17.09 0.04 11.98
CA LEU A 229 -15.86 0.55 12.62
C LEU A 229 -15.36 -0.35 13.76
N GLN A 230 -16.26 -0.84 14.62
CA GLN A 230 -15.86 -1.71 15.74
C GLN A 230 -15.29 -3.06 15.27
N LYS A 231 -15.85 -3.61 14.19
CA LYS A 231 -15.35 -4.87 13.60
C LYS A 231 -14.00 -4.64 12.94
N LEU A 232 -13.87 -3.56 12.19
CA LEU A 232 -12.61 -3.19 11.52
C LEU A 232 -11.51 -2.94 12.54
N GLU A 233 -11.78 -2.15 13.58
CA GLU A 233 -10.84 -1.93 14.70
C GLU A 233 -10.39 -3.25 15.32
N LYS A 234 -11.32 -4.15 15.60
CA LYS A 234 -11.00 -5.47 16.18
C LYS A 234 -10.03 -6.26 15.30
N GLU A 235 -10.24 -6.28 13.99
CA GLU A 235 -9.34 -6.99 13.08
C GLU A 235 -7.96 -6.30 13.00
N CYS A 236 -7.93 -4.97 12.96
CA CYS A 236 -6.67 -4.21 12.98
C CYS A 236 -5.86 -4.48 14.26
N ARG A 237 -6.52 -4.49 15.42
CA ARG A 237 -5.85 -4.75 16.72
C ARG A 237 -5.29 -6.16 16.86
N LYS A 238 -5.88 -7.16 16.22
CA LYS A 238 -5.27 -8.52 16.19
C LYS A 238 -3.85 -8.50 15.62
N ILE A 239 -3.58 -7.59 14.70
CA ILE A 239 -2.27 -7.42 14.06
C ILE A 239 -1.37 -6.55 14.95
N THR A 240 -1.82 -5.36 15.33
CA THR A 240 -0.96 -4.38 16.03
C THR A 240 -0.63 -4.78 17.47
N ASP A 241 -1.52 -5.49 18.14
CA ASP A 241 -1.34 -5.88 19.55
C ASP A 241 -0.63 -7.24 19.68
N HIS A 242 -0.18 -7.82 18.57
CA HIS A 242 0.54 -9.09 18.60
C HIS A 242 1.93 -8.91 19.24
N LYS A 243 2.28 -9.79 20.20
CA LYS A 243 3.49 -9.70 21.04
C LYS A 243 4.83 -9.64 20.29
N GLN A 244 4.87 -10.08 19.05
CA GLN A 244 6.06 -10.05 18.18
C GLN A 244 6.15 -8.77 17.37
N MET A 245 5.18 -7.85 17.47
CA MET A 245 5.14 -6.59 16.74
C MET A 245 5.46 -5.40 17.65
N ILE A 246 6.03 -4.36 17.07
CA ILE A 246 5.98 -3.01 17.63
C ILE A 246 4.83 -2.33 16.90
N GLY A 247 3.61 -2.52 17.40
CA GLY A 247 2.40 -2.13 16.71
C GLY A 247 1.73 -0.90 17.32
N LYS A 248 1.06 -0.11 16.46
CA LYS A 248 0.14 0.94 16.87
C LYS A 248 -1.08 0.93 15.96
N PHE A 249 -2.26 0.82 16.57
CA PHE A 249 -3.53 1.12 15.93
C PHE A 249 -3.98 2.53 16.33
N GLU A 250 -4.56 3.29 15.38
CA GLU A 250 -5.09 4.64 15.64
C GLU A 250 -6.42 4.88 14.91
N LEU A 251 -7.45 5.27 15.68
CA LEU A 251 -8.69 5.81 15.15
C LEU A 251 -8.52 7.33 15.00
N VAL A 252 -8.38 7.80 13.76
CA VAL A 252 -8.10 9.20 13.45
C VAL A 252 -9.39 9.99 13.45
N GLN A 253 -9.55 10.88 14.44
CA GLN A 253 -10.78 11.63 14.65
C GLN A 253 -11.04 12.64 13.52
N GLY A 254 -12.29 12.67 13.04
CA GLY A 254 -12.75 13.61 12.02
C GLY A 254 -12.38 13.25 10.58
N GLU A 255 -11.70 12.12 10.37
CA GLU A 255 -11.31 11.65 9.04
C GLU A 255 -12.28 10.59 8.51
N ASP A 256 -12.58 10.66 7.22
CA ASP A 256 -13.27 9.62 6.45
C ASP A 256 -12.27 8.68 5.77
N HIS A 257 -12.78 7.74 4.98
CA HIS A 257 -11.97 6.76 4.25
C HIS A 257 -10.93 7.38 3.30
N VAL A 258 -11.22 8.54 2.73
CA VAL A 258 -10.34 9.21 1.76
C VAL A 258 -9.37 10.16 2.48
N SER A 259 -9.88 11.01 3.36
CA SER A 259 -9.07 12.03 4.03
C SER A 259 -8.05 11.44 5.00
N VAL A 260 -8.35 10.29 5.62
CA VAL A 260 -7.42 9.58 6.51
C VAL A 260 -6.16 9.10 5.79
N ALA A 261 -6.17 8.98 4.47
CA ALA A 261 -4.99 8.54 3.72
C ALA A 261 -3.77 9.42 3.99
N LEU A 262 -3.94 10.74 3.98
CA LEU A 262 -2.85 11.70 4.20
C LEU A 262 -2.49 11.84 5.68
N SER A 263 -3.48 12.00 6.54
CA SER A 263 -3.27 12.17 7.98
C SER A 263 -2.69 10.90 8.62
N GLY A 264 -3.18 9.73 8.25
CA GLY A 264 -2.67 8.43 8.70
C GLY A 264 -1.26 8.16 8.22
N MET A 265 -0.93 8.49 6.97
CA MET A 265 0.42 8.38 6.43
C MET A 265 1.42 9.20 7.25
N LEU A 266 1.14 10.47 7.53
CA LEU A 266 2.00 11.33 8.34
C LEU A 266 2.21 10.79 9.75
N ARG A 267 1.17 10.29 10.38
CA ARG A 267 1.21 9.68 11.71
C ARG A 267 2.00 8.37 11.71
N GLY A 268 1.84 7.56 10.67
CA GLY A 268 2.59 6.32 10.48
C GLY A 268 4.11 6.56 10.39
N PHE A 269 4.55 7.53 9.60
CA PHE A 269 5.97 7.90 9.53
C PHE A 269 6.50 8.45 10.86
N ARG A 270 5.72 9.26 11.57
CA ARG A 270 6.11 9.72 12.92
C ARG A 270 6.29 8.55 13.88
N PHE A 271 5.38 7.60 13.88
CA PHE A 271 5.48 6.41 14.72
C PHE A 271 6.74 5.61 14.40
N ILE A 272 6.98 5.26 13.14
CA ILE A 272 8.16 4.49 12.73
C ILE A 272 9.46 5.22 13.08
N ASN A 273 9.55 6.52 12.81
CA ASN A 273 10.74 7.32 13.06
C ASN A 273 10.99 7.56 14.55
N ASN A 274 9.96 7.71 15.39
CA ASN A 274 10.11 7.86 16.85
C ASN A 274 10.60 6.57 17.51
N VAL A 275 10.12 5.42 17.08
CA VAL A 275 10.61 4.12 17.56
C VAL A 275 12.10 3.95 17.22
N LEU A 276 12.56 4.44 16.06
CA LEU A 276 13.98 4.41 15.68
C LEU A 276 14.87 5.30 16.57
N LYS A 277 14.32 6.35 17.17
CA LYS A 277 15.04 7.28 18.06
C LYS A 277 14.99 6.88 19.55
N GLY A 278 14.40 5.72 19.88
CA GLY A 278 14.28 5.25 21.26
C GLY A 278 13.31 6.04 22.13
N GLY A 279 12.41 6.82 21.53
CA GLY A 279 11.37 7.59 22.19
C GLY A 279 10.03 6.84 22.14
N LEU A 280 9.73 6.01 23.14
CA LEU A 280 8.37 5.55 23.49
C LEU A 280 7.93 6.33 24.71
#